data_0d681f0322257ca2791a79cda93cff28
#
_entry.id   0d681f0322257ca2791a79cda93cff28
#
_cell.length_a   1.000
_cell.length_b   1.000
_cell.length_c   1.000
_cell.angle_alpha   90.00
_cell.angle_beta   90.00
_cell.angle_gamma   90.00
#
_symmetry.space_group_name_H-M   'P 1'
#
loop_
_entity.id
_entity.type
_entity.pdbx_description
1 polymer ?
#
loop_
_entity_poly.entity_id
_entity_poly.type
_entity_poly.pdbx_seq_one_letter_code
_entity_poly.pdbx_strand_id
1 'polypeptide(L)'
;MEKKFQVQIRSIEKKDLKTVLEMNNSAVPAVNKLNAEDLEWYSEVAKAFFVAELEGKLVGFLVGLDGPGLPYESENYKWFSERYESFLYVDRVVVDPTVFSQGLGQNFYREFVEQSVGYQFLCAEVNLHPRNDRSLRFHEKFGFTPVGEQDTDGGKKTVQMLEYEFS
;
A
#
# COMPACT_ATOMS: atom_id res chain seq x y z
N MET A 1 -12.52 -33.14 0.16
CA MET A 1 -12.00 -32.05 -0.71
C MET A 1 -11.93 -30.77 0.09
N GLU A 2 -10.73 -30.28 0.29
CA GLU A 2 -10.57 -28.98 0.93
C GLU A 2 -11.05 -27.91 -0.03
N LYS A 3 -12.00 -27.09 0.45
CA LYS A 3 -12.36 -25.88 -0.28
C LYS A 3 -11.17 -24.89 -0.21
N LYS A 4 -10.48 -24.70 -1.30
CA LYS A 4 -9.54 -23.60 -1.42
C LYS A 4 -10.35 -22.32 -1.49
N PHE A 5 -10.27 -21.49 -0.45
CA PHE A 5 -10.83 -20.16 -0.48
C PHE A 5 -10.06 -19.33 -1.50
N GLN A 6 -10.74 -18.90 -2.55
CA GLN A 6 -10.14 -18.05 -3.55
C GLN A 6 -10.43 -16.59 -3.20
N VAL A 7 -9.36 -15.86 -2.91
CA VAL A 7 -9.44 -14.41 -2.78
C VAL A 7 -9.39 -13.81 -4.17
N GLN A 8 -10.35 -12.96 -4.47
CA GLN A 8 -10.40 -12.24 -5.74
C GLN A 8 -9.98 -10.80 -5.52
N ILE A 9 -8.96 -10.35 -6.27
CA ILE A 9 -8.52 -8.96 -6.29
C ILE A 9 -9.18 -8.28 -7.49
N ARG A 10 -9.78 -7.13 -7.24
CA ARG A 10 -10.42 -6.31 -8.26
C ARG A 10 -10.28 -4.82 -7.94
N SER A 11 -10.56 -3.97 -8.92
CA SER A 11 -10.59 -2.53 -8.69
C SER A 11 -11.75 -2.15 -7.78
N ILE A 12 -11.54 -1.10 -6.98
CA ILE A 12 -12.58 -0.59 -6.07
C ILE A 12 -13.78 -0.09 -6.86
N GLU A 13 -14.96 -0.27 -6.29
CA GLU A 13 -16.21 0.29 -6.78
C GLU A 13 -16.78 1.23 -5.73
N LYS A 14 -17.69 2.09 -6.14
CA LYS A 14 -18.31 3.07 -5.24
C LYS A 14 -18.98 2.41 -4.02
N LYS A 15 -19.57 1.25 -4.20
CA LYS A 15 -20.20 0.48 -3.12
C LYS A 15 -19.23 0.03 -2.04
N ASP A 16 -17.92 -0.02 -2.35
CA ASP A 16 -16.90 -0.52 -1.43
C ASP A 16 -16.36 0.56 -0.49
N LEU A 17 -16.55 1.84 -0.82
CA LEU A 17 -15.89 2.95 -0.12
C LEU A 17 -16.13 2.95 1.39
N LYS A 18 -17.36 2.70 1.81
CA LYS A 18 -17.71 2.68 3.23
C LYS A 18 -16.97 1.60 3.99
N THR A 19 -16.95 0.38 3.44
CA THR A 19 -16.27 -0.76 4.05
C THR A 19 -14.75 -0.55 4.09
N VAL A 20 -14.19 -0.01 3.01
CA VAL A 20 -12.76 0.30 2.95
C VAL A 20 -12.38 1.35 3.99
N LEU A 21 -13.22 2.38 4.17
CA LEU A 21 -12.98 3.40 5.21
C LEU A 21 -12.98 2.79 6.61
N GLU A 22 -13.95 1.95 6.92
CA GLU A 22 -14.04 1.25 8.20
C GLU A 22 -12.81 0.36 8.42
N MET A 23 -12.40 -0.36 7.40
CA MET A 23 -11.22 -1.24 7.45
C MET A 23 -9.93 -0.43 7.68
N ASN A 24 -9.77 0.69 6.98
CA ASN A 24 -8.62 1.57 7.18
C ASN A 24 -8.56 2.07 8.62
N ASN A 25 -9.66 2.56 9.14
CA ASN A 25 -9.69 3.18 10.47
C ASN A 25 -9.58 2.14 11.60
N SER A 26 -9.91 0.89 11.32
CA SER A 26 -9.66 -0.22 12.24
C SER A 26 -8.17 -0.62 12.29
N ALA A 27 -7.40 -0.23 11.31
CA ALA A 27 -5.96 -0.55 11.22
C ALA A 27 -5.06 0.55 11.81
N VAL A 28 -5.64 1.65 12.30
CA VAL A 28 -4.88 2.71 12.99
C VAL A 28 -4.28 2.12 14.28
N PRO A 29 -3.02 2.36 14.64
CA PRO A 29 -2.07 3.35 14.07
C PRO A 29 -1.13 2.84 12.98
N ALA A 30 -1.29 1.61 12.51
CA ALA A 30 -0.44 1.08 11.42
C ALA A 30 -0.56 1.91 10.15
N VAL A 31 -1.75 2.45 9.89
CA VAL A 31 -2.00 3.48 8.88
C VAL A 31 -2.66 4.68 9.57
N ASN A 32 -2.59 5.85 8.96
CA ASN A 32 -3.27 7.02 9.49
C ASN A 32 -4.79 6.94 9.22
N LYS A 33 -5.55 7.60 10.08
CA LYS A 33 -7.00 7.69 9.93
C LYS A 33 -7.36 8.48 8.67
N LEU A 34 -8.40 8.04 7.97
CA LEU A 34 -8.95 8.72 6.80
C LEU A 34 -10.39 9.13 7.06
N ASN A 35 -10.86 10.14 6.32
CA ASN A 35 -12.26 10.48 6.22
C ASN A 35 -12.78 10.14 4.82
N ALA A 36 -14.08 10.35 4.59
CA ALA A 36 -14.70 10.03 3.30
C ALA A 36 -14.11 10.83 2.14
N GLU A 37 -13.76 12.10 2.38
CA GLU A 37 -13.16 12.97 1.34
C GLU A 37 -11.77 12.48 0.95
N ASP A 38 -10.97 12.04 1.90
CA ASP A 38 -9.65 11.46 1.63
C ASP A 38 -9.78 10.24 0.72
N LEU A 39 -10.72 9.38 1.02
CA LEU A 39 -10.92 8.15 0.25
C LEU A 39 -11.41 8.43 -1.16
N GLU A 40 -12.29 9.42 -1.30
CA GLU A 40 -12.77 9.88 -2.59
C GLU A 40 -11.61 10.44 -3.44
N TRP A 41 -10.72 11.22 -2.82
CA TRP A 41 -9.54 11.74 -3.49
C TRP A 41 -8.65 10.59 -3.99
N TYR A 42 -8.37 9.59 -3.14
CA TYR A 42 -7.60 8.43 -3.57
C TYR A 42 -8.27 7.72 -4.75
N SER A 43 -9.59 7.58 -4.74
CA SER A 43 -10.29 6.90 -5.83
C SER A 43 -10.19 7.65 -7.16
N GLU A 44 -9.98 8.96 -7.12
CA GLU A 44 -9.80 9.79 -8.32
C GLU A 44 -8.37 9.76 -8.85
N VAL A 45 -7.36 9.75 -7.97
CA VAL A 45 -5.96 9.94 -8.38
C VAL A 45 -5.15 8.64 -8.40
N ALA A 46 -5.61 7.59 -7.75
CA ALA A 46 -4.84 6.36 -7.63
C ALA A 46 -4.56 5.72 -8.99
N LYS A 47 -3.33 5.30 -9.17
CA LYS A 47 -2.93 4.48 -10.32
C LYS A 47 -3.56 3.09 -10.20
N ALA A 48 -3.65 2.58 -8.97
CA ALA A 48 -4.32 1.34 -8.66
C ALA A 48 -5.01 1.49 -7.30
N PHE A 49 -6.28 1.15 -7.24
CA PHE A 49 -7.00 1.06 -5.98
C PHE A 49 -7.73 -0.28 -6.00
N PHE A 50 -7.09 -1.28 -5.38
CA PHE A 50 -7.59 -2.65 -5.37
C PHE A 50 -8.27 -2.99 -4.06
N VAL A 51 -9.29 -3.84 -4.16
CA VAL A 51 -9.89 -4.51 -3.00
C VAL A 51 -9.77 -6.02 -3.20
N ALA A 52 -9.69 -6.74 -2.09
CA ALA A 52 -9.68 -8.19 -2.08
C ALA A 52 -10.98 -8.70 -1.48
N GLU A 53 -11.61 -9.63 -2.17
CA GLU A 53 -12.89 -10.21 -1.78
C GLU A 53 -12.73 -11.71 -1.53
N LEU A 54 -13.25 -12.15 -0.40
CA LEU A 54 -13.31 -13.57 -0.03
C LEU A 54 -14.75 -13.89 0.33
N GLU A 55 -15.38 -14.77 -0.46
CA GLU A 55 -16.78 -15.16 -0.25
C GLU A 55 -17.73 -13.96 -0.13
N GLY A 56 -17.55 -12.96 -0.99
CA GLY A 56 -18.39 -11.76 -1.01
C GLY A 56 -18.07 -10.72 0.04
N LYS A 57 -17.06 -10.95 0.88
CA LYS A 57 -16.64 -10.03 1.93
C LYS A 57 -15.28 -9.43 1.61
N LEU A 58 -15.13 -8.13 1.81
CA LEU A 58 -13.83 -7.47 1.63
C LEU A 58 -12.89 -7.86 2.78
N VAL A 59 -11.68 -8.29 2.43
CA VAL A 59 -10.65 -8.71 3.38
C VAL A 59 -9.35 -7.92 3.26
N GLY A 60 -9.31 -6.93 2.40
CA GLY A 60 -8.15 -6.07 2.27
C GLY A 60 -8.28 -5.08 1.14
N PHE A 61 -7.37 -4.10 1.12
CA PHE A 61 -7.26 -3.15 0.02
C PHE A 61 -5.84 -2.63 -0.12
N LEU A 62 -5.54 -2.10 -1.30
CA LEU A 62 -4.27 -1.43 -1.60
C LEU A 62 -4.56 -0.13 -2.34
N VAL A 63 -3.89 0.94 -1.93
CA VAL A 63 -3.86 2.20 -2.67
C VAL A 63 -2.46 2.38 -3.25
N GLY A 64 -2.37 2.41 -4.57
CA GLY A 64 -1.14 2.65 -5.30
C GLY A 64 -1.22 3.96 -6.08
N LEU A 65 -0.19 4.77 -5.95
CA LEU A 65 -0.09 6.05 -6.62
C LEU A 65 1.07 6.02 -7.62
N ASP A 66 1.10 6.95 -8.52
CA ASP A 66 2.29 7.18 -9.33
C ASP A 66 2.86 8.55 -9.00
N GLY A 67 4.12 8.74 -9.34
CA GLY A 67 4.80 9.99 -9.08
C GLY A 67 5.97 10.24 -10.04
N PRO A 68 6.58 11.42 -9.90
CA PRO A 68 6.15 12.56 -9.08
C PRO A 68 4.96 13.31 -9.71
N GLY A 69 4.40 14.26 -8.98
CA GLY A 69 3.47 15.24 -9.58
C GLY A 69 2.08 15.31 -8.99
N LEU A 70 1.72 14.40 -8.07
CA LEU A 70 0.44 14.52 -7.38
C LEU A 70 0.51 15.61 -6.29
N PRO A 71 -0.57 16.38 -6.11
CA PRO A 71 -0.67 17.36 -5.03
C PRO A 71 -0.94 16.66 -3.70
N TYR A 72 0.04 15.88 -3.23
CA TYR A 72 -0.08 15.05 -2.05
C TYR A 72 0.89 15.51 -0.96
N GLU A 73 0.37 15.75 0.24
CA GLU A 73 1.14 16.29 1.37
C GLU A 73 1.93 15.25 2.16
N SER A 74 1.93 13.99 1.75
CA SER A 74 2.69 12.94 2.41
C SER A 74 4.19 13.21 2.36
N GLU A 75 4.84 13.24 3.54
CA GLU A 75 6.30 13.39 3.64
C GLU A 75 7.03 12.25 2.91
N ASN A 76 6.48 11.03 3.01
CA ASN A 76 7.08 9.86 2.38
C ASN A 76 6.97 9.92 0.86
N TYR A 77 5.81 10.29 0.34
CA TYR A 77 5.63 10.47 -1.10
C TYR A 77 6.58 11.55 -1.65
N LYS A 78 6.72 12.66 -0.93
CA LYS A 78 7.63 13.75 -1.31
C LYS A 78 9.08 13.30 -1.33
N TRP A 79 9.48 12.44 -0.36
CA TRP A 79 10.82 11.91 -0.31
C TRP A 79 11.19 11.18 -1.61
N PHE A 80 10.29 10.33 -2.10
CA PHE A 80 10.50 9.61 -3.36
C PHE A 80 10.41 10.56 -4.56
N SER A 81 9.50 11.52 -4.55
CA SER A 81 9.33 12.49 -5.64
C SER A 81 10.57 13.34 -5.89
N GLU A 82 11.36 13.60 -4.85
CA GLU A 82 12.60 14.36 -4.95
C GLU A 82 13.75 13.53 -5.53
N ARG A 83 13.64 12.21 -5.54
CA ARG A 83 14.72 11.29 -5.89
C ARG A 83 14.51 10.50 -7.17
N TYR A 84 13.27 10.32 -7.59
CA TYR A 84 12.94 9.49 -8.75
C TYR A 84 12.24 10.33 -9.82
N GLU A 85 12.62 10.10 -11.08
CA GLU A 85 11.96 10.78 -12.21
C GLU A 85 10.57 10.20 -12.48
N SER A 86 10.38 8.92 -12.20
CA SER A 86 9.14 8.21 -12.42
C SER A 86 9.10 6.99 -11.52
N PHE A 87 8.00 6.80 -10.79
CA PHE A 87 7.87 5.67 -9.87
C PHE A 87 6.41 5.34 -9.60
N LEU A 88 6.18 4.08 -9.21
CA LEU A 88 4.93 3.66 -8.57
C LEU A 88 5.16 3.65 -7.05
N TYR A 89 4.12 3.93 -6.29
CA TYR A 89 4.22 4.09 -4.84
C TYR A 89 3.06 3.39 -4.15
N VAL A 90 3.37 2.50 -3.21
CA VAL A 90 2.35 1.89 -2.36
C VAL A 90 2.07 2.85 -1.21
N ASP A 91 0.96 3.59 -1.28
CA ASP A 91 0.57 4.51 -0.22
C ASP A 91 0.18 3.75 1.03
N ARG A 92 -0.65 2.73 0.87
CA ARG A 92 -1.06 1.85 1.96
C ARG A 92 -1.58 0.53 1.45
N VAL A 93 -1.41 -0.48 2.27
CA VAL A 93 -2.03 -1.79 2.10
C VAL A 93 -2.57 -2.20 3.46
N VAL A 94 -3.83 -2.62 3.50
CA VAL A 94 -4.49 -3.08 4.72
C VAL A 94 -5.08 -4.45 4.45
N VAL A 95 -4.80 -5.40 5.35
CA VAL A 95 -5.27 -6.77 5.26
C VAL A 95 -5.97 -7.11 6.57
N ASP A 96 -7.16 -7.71 6.47
CA ASP A 96 -7.89 -8.17 7.63
C ASP A 96 -7.02 -9.19 8.39
N PRO A 97 -6.82 -9.04 9.71
CA PRO A 97 -5.99 -9.98 10.48
C PRO A 97 -6.41 -11.44 10.36
N THR A 98 -7.70 -11.71 10.12
CA THR A 98 -8.19 -13.09 9.98
C THR A 98 -7.61 -13.82 8.76
N VAL A 99 -7.09 -13.08 7.78
CA VAL A 99 -6.49 -13.66 6.57
C VAL A 99 -4.99 -13.38 6.47
N PHE A 100 -4.34 -12.95 7.56
CA PHE A 100 -2.89 -12.83 7.60
C PHE A 100 -2.25 -14.20 7.27
N SER A 101 -1.08 -14.16 6.64
CA SER A 101 -0.32 -15.36 6.25
C SER A 101 -0.89 -16.13 5.04
N GLN A 102 -1.91 -15.61 4.37
CA GLN A 102 -2.45 -16.22 3.15
C GLN A 102 -1.90 -15.61 1.85
N GLY A 103 -0.85 -14.78 1.96
CA GLY A 103 -0.17 -14.22 0.80
C GLY A 103 -0.91 -13.09 0.11
N LEU A 104 -1.91 -12.49 0.76
CA LEU A 104 -2.72 -11.44 0.14
C LEU A 104 -1.89 -10.19 -0.19
N GLY A 105 -1.01 -9.77 0.72
CA GLY A 105 -0.13 -8.62 0.47
C GLY A 105 0.73 -8.83 -0.76
N GLN A 106 1.30 -10.01 -0.92
CA GLN A 106 2.10 -10.37 -2.09
C GLN A 106 1.26 -10.33 -3.38
N ASN A 107 0.03 -10.82 -3.33
CA ASN A 107 -0.85 -10.80 -4.48
C ASN A 107 -1.23 -9.37 -4.88
N PHE A 108 -1.49 -8.49 -3.91
CA PHE A 108 -1.72 -7.08 -4.17
C PHE A 108 -0.52 -6.41 -4.86
N TYR A 109 0.68 -6.67 -4.36
CA TYR A 109 1.90 -6.08 -4.93
C TYR A 109 2.14 -6.59 -6.35
N ARG A 110 1.91 -7.88 -6.59
CA ARG A 110 2.05 -8.45 -7.95
C ARG A 110 1.07 -7.83 -8.94
N GLU A 111 -0.19 -7.64 -8.52
CA GLU A 111 -1.19 -6.96 -9.36
C GLU A 111 -0.76 -5.52 -9.67
N PHE A 112 -0.19 -4.82 -8.70
CA PHE A 112 0.29 -3.46 -8.92
C PHE A 112 1.50 -3.43 -9.84
N VAL A 113 2.42 -4.38 -9.69
CA VAL A 113 3.61 -4.51 -10.57
C VAL A 113 3.21 -4.70 -12.03
N GLU A 114 2.09 -5.34 -12.32
CA GLU A 114 1.60 -5.51 -13.70
C GLU A 114 1.30 -4.17 -14.38
N GLN A 115 1.12 -3.11 -13.61
CA GLN A 115 0.89 -1.76 -14.14
C GLN A 115 2.18 -0.97 -14.30
N SER A 116 3.33 -1.63 -14.24
CA SER A 116 4.66 -1.01 -14.21
C SER A 116 5.15 -0.48 -15.55
N VAL A 117 4.42 -0.69 -16.65
CA VAL A 117 4.85 -0.24 -17.98
C VAL A 117 5.09 1.28 -17.96
N GLY A 118 6.32 1.69 -18.28
CA GLY A 118 6.70 3.10 -18.26
C GLY A 118 7.29 3.57 -16.92
N TYR A 119 7.38 2.69 -15.92
CA TYR A 119 7.96 3.00 -14.61
C TYR A 119 9.18 2.12 -14.35
N GLN A 120 10.14 2.66 -13.63
CA GLN A 120 11.38 1.93 -13.31
C GLN A 120 11.35 1.31 -11.92
N PHE A 121 10.67 1.95 -10.97
CA PHE A 121 10.70 1.55 -9.57
C PHE A 121 9.31 1.49 -8.94
N LEU A 122 9.15 0.52 -8.05
CA LEU A 122 8.06 0.49 -7.07
C LEU A 122 8.66 0.91 -5.73
N CYS A 123 8.05 1.90 -5.09
CA CYS A 123 8.52 2.47 -3.84
C CYS A 123 7.52 2.24 -2.72
N ALA A 124 8.03 2.04 -1.52
CA ALA A 124 7.23 1.86 -0.31
C ALA A 124 8.07 2.24 0.90
N GLU A 125 7.41 2.48 2.04
CA GLU A 125 8.09 2.67 3.31
C GLU A 125 7.52 1.74 4.37
N VAL A 126 8.35 1.41 5.36
CA VAL A 126 7.98 0.56 6.49
C VAL A 126 8.51 1.17 7.78
N ASN A 127 7.71 1.14 8.82
CA ASN A 127 8.11 1.66 10.12
C ASN A 127 9.30 0.90 10.71
N LEU A 128 10.36 1.65 11.05
CA LEU A 128 11.48 1.16 11.85
C LEU A 128 11.25 1.47 13.31
N HIS A 129 10.52 2.57 13.61
CA HIS A 129 10.23 2.97 14.96
C HIS A 129 8.82 3.60 15.01
N PRO A 130 7.85 2.96 15.67
CA PRO A 130 7.89 1.59 16.19
C PRO A 130 8.13 0.55 15.09
N ARG A 131 8.90 -0.48 15.39
CA ARG A 131 9.38 -1.42 14.38
C ARG A 131 8.28 -2.39 13.91
N ASN A 132 8.11 -2.48 12.60
CA ASN A 132 7.19 -3.45 11.97
C ASN A 132 8.01 -4.56 11.30
N ASP A 133 8.47 -5.53 12.08
CA ASP A 133 9.30 -6.63 11.59
C ASP A 133 8.63 -7.46 10.50
N ARG A 134 7.34 -7.70 10.63
CA ARG A 134 6.57 -8.49 9.66
C ARG A 134 6.61 -7.82 8.29
N SER A 135 6.35 -6.52 8.25
CA SER A 135 6.36 -5.77 6.99
C SER A 135 7.77 -5.64 6.41
N LEU A 136 8.78 -5.46 7.26
CA LEU A 136 10.18 -5.42 6.82
C LEU A 136 10.57 -6.74 6.15
N ARG A 137 10.24 -7.87 6.76
CA ARG A 137 10.52 -9.19 6.19
C ARG A 137 9.75 -9.43 4.89
N PHE A 138 8.50 -9.00 4.85
CA PHE A 138 7.68 -9.12 3.64
C PHE A 138 8.31 -8.39 2.46
N HIS A 139 8.73 -7.15 2.66
CA HIS A 139 9.33 -6.34 1.60
C HIS A 139 10.69 -6.89 1.16
N GLU A 140 11.52 -7.31 2.11
CA GLU A 140 12.80 -7.94 1.79
C GLU A 140 12.60 -9.21 0.94
N LYS A 141 11.67 -10.06 1.35
CA LYS A 141 11.37 -11.29 0.62
C LYS A 141 10.80 -11.03 -0.76
N PHE A 142 10.02 -9.97 -0.93
CA PHE A 142 9.46 -9.58 -2.23
C PHE A 142 10.57 -9.12 -3.18
N GLY A 143 11.64 -8.55 -2.66
CA GLY A 143 12.78 -8.10 -3.45
C GLY A 143 13.10 -6.61 -3.31
N PHE A 144 12.52 -5.93 -2.32
CA PHE A 144 12.82 -4.53 -2.05
C PHE A 144 14.20 -4.35 -1.44
N THR A 145 14.84 -3.23 -1.76
CA THR A 145 16.14 -2.81 -1.21
C THR A 145 15.95 -1.52 -0.42
N PRO A 146 16.56 -1.41 0.79
CA PRO A 146 16.54 -0.15 1.54
C PRO A 146 17.35 0.94 0.81
N VAL A 147 16.79 2.13 0.73
CA VAL A 147 17.41 3.28 0.05
C VAL A 147 17.49 4.51 0.93
N GLY A 148 17.02 4.46 2.15
CA GLY A 148 17.13 5.58 3.08
C GLY A 148 16.20 5.42 4.27
N GLU A 149 16.27 6.40 5.16
CA GLU A 149 15.41 6.49 6.34
C GLU A 149 14.89 7.92 6.45
N GLN A 150 13.72 8.07 7.04
CA GLN A 150 13.12 9.38 7.28
C GLN A 150 12.37 9.39 8.60
N ASP A 151 12.55 10.47 9.37
CA ASP A 151 11.71 10.72 10.53
C ASP A 151 10.44 11.42 10.06
N THR A 152 9.30 10.97 10.55
CA THR A 152 7.98 11.54 10.26
C THR A 152 7.21 11.79 11.53
N ASP A 153 6.06 12.42 11.42
CA ASP A 153 5.18 12.72 12.55
C ASP A 153 5.92 13.46 13.68
N GLY A 154 6.68 14.51 13.30
CA GLY A 154 7.44 15.32 14.27
C GLY A 154 8.54 14.56 15.00
N GLY A 155 9.08 13.50 14.39
CA GLY A 155 10.11 12.67 15.00
C GLY A 155 9.58 11.49 15.81
N LYS A 156 8.28 11.31 15.87
CA LYS A 156 7.66 10.18 16.60
C LYS A 156 7.80 8.87 15.89
N LYS A 157 7.98 8.91 14.57
CA LYS A 157 8.12 7.73 13.73
C LYS A 157 9.37 7.84 12.88
N THR A 158 10.03 6.70 12.67
CA THR A 158 11.10 6.58 11.68
C THR A 158 10.70 5.50 10.70
N VAL A 159 10.81 5.79 9.41
CA VAL A 159 10.46 4.85 8.35
C VAL A 159 11.70 4.51 7.52
N GLN A 160 11.76 3.27 7.07
CA GLN A 160 12.74 2.83 6.07
C GLN A 160 12.12 2.99 4.70
N MET A 161 12.84 3.70 3.82
CA MET A 161 12.46 3.90 2.44
C MET A 161 12.99 2.74 1.61
N LEU A 162 12.12 2.16 0.80
CA LEU A 162 12.41 0.92 0.07
C LEU A 162 12.11 1.09 -1.41
N GLU A 163 12.93 0.46 -2.26
CA GLU A 163 12.68 0.41 -3.69
C GLU A 163 12.75 -1.03 -4.21
N TYR A 164 11.92 -1.29 -5.23
CA TYR A 164 11.94 -2.50 -6.03
C TYR A 164 12.11 -2.09 -7.48
N GLU A 165 13.18 -2.51 -8.12
CA GLU A 165 13.45 -2.17 -9.52
C GLU A 165 12.74 -3.16 -10.44
N PHE A 166 11.97 -2.63 -11.41
CA PHE A 166 11.30 -3.46 -12.42
C PHE A 166 12.34 -3.98 -13.42
N SER A 167 12.21 -5.24 -13.75
CA SER A 167 13.10 -5.88 -14.74
C SER A 167 12.67 -5.62 -16.18
#